data_8e8a1158e3d4ac140740955315667e29
#
_entry.id   8e8a1158e3d4ac140740955315667e29
#
_cell.length_a   1.000
_cell.length_b   1.000
_cell.length_c   1.000
_cell.angle_alpha   90.00
_cell.angle_beta   90.00
_cell.angle_gamma   90.00
#
_symmetry.space_group_name_H-M   'P 1'
#
loop_
_entity.id
_entity.type
_entity.pdbx_description
1 polymer ?
#
loop_
_entity_poly.entity_id
_entity_poly.type
_entity_poly.pdbx_seq_one_letter_code
_entity_poly.pdbx_strand_id
1 'polypeptide(L)'
;MRRDRKDKIMLTESSRYRTIGEEIKQKLFPELEDIKIAWLASDKEKRAKGKTIFAECKKVASAYEWCCPYDFMIVVYEPNISYFAQEQIRELLEHELMHAGSDGKIVPHDVEEFSKIIQKYGVNWAQIGAEFDLFGE
;
A
#
# COMPACT_ATOMS: atom_id res chain seq x y z
N MET A 1 11.77 -20.02 20.57
CA MET A 1 11.44 -19.65 20.63
C MET A 1 10.63 -18.79 20.66
N ARG A 2 10.41 -18.17 21.22
CA ARG A 2 9.58 -17.32 21.27
C ARG A 2 10.07 -16.04 21.11
N ARG A 3 11.24 -15.79 21.07
CA ARG A 3 11.72 -14.56 20.88
C ARG A 3 11.24 -14.05 19.65
N ASP A 4 10.91 -14.79 18.74
CA ASP A 4 10.41 -14.31 17.56
C ASP A 4 9.20 -13.57 17.75
N ARG A 5 8.39 -13.80 18.71
CA ARG A 5 7.23 -13.10 18.86
C ARG A 5 7.46 -11.71 19.13
N LYS A 6 8.47 -11.34 19.82
CA LYS A 6 8.69 -9.98 20.10
C LYS A 6 9.06 -9.22 18.90
N ASP A 7 9.71 -9.87 17.96
CA ASP A 7 10.14 -9.18 16.77
C ASP A 7 9.17 -9.25 15.64
N LYS A 8 8.08 -9.98 15.79
CA LYS A 8 7.15 -10.07 14.71
C LYS A 8 6.42 -8.82 14.48
N ILE A 9 6.16 -8.51 13.24
CA ILE A 9 5.35 -7.38 12.88
C ILE A 9 3.93 -7.70 13.24
N MET A 10 3.26 -6.80 13.92
CA MET A 10 1.88 -6.99 14.26
C MET A 10 1.02 -6.40 13.17
N LEU A 11 0.33 -7.26 12.45
CA LEU A 11 -0.57 -6.84 11.39
C LEU A 11 -1.98 -7.04 11.88
N THR A 12 -2.78 -6.00 11.79
CA THR A 12 -4.17 -6.11 12.18
C THR A 12 -5.04 -5.53 11.08
N GLU A 13 -6.24 -6.04 10.97
CA GLU A 13 -7.17 -5.49 10.02
C GLU A 13 -7.49 -4.09 10.46
N SER A 14 -7.57 -3.18 9.54
CA SER A 14 -7.83 -1.78 9.84
C SER A 14 -9.15 -1.36 9.25
N SER A 15 -10.13 -1.07 10.08
CA SER A 15 -11.41 -0.60 9.56
C SER A 15 -11.26 0.78 8.96
N ARG A 16 -10.32 1.58 9.47
CA ARG A 16 -10.10 2.91 8.92
C ARG A 16 -9.63 2.85 7.47
N TYR A 17 -8.59 2.05 7.22
CA TYR A 17 -8.05 1.97 5.87
C TYR A 17 -9.02 1.20 4.96
N ARG A 18 -9.77 0.27 5.51
CA ARG A 18 -10.74 -0.44 4.70
C ARG A 18 -11.83 0.52 4.24
N THR A 19 -12.35 1.34 5.13
CA THR A 19 -13.40 2.29 4.76
C THR A 19 -12.93 3.23 3.67
N ILE A 20 -11.74 3.81 3.85
CA ILE A 20 -11.23 4.76 2.88
C ILE A 20 -10.88 4.04 1.59
N GLY A 21 -10.21 2.91 1.71
CA GLY A 21 -9.74 2.19 0.52
C GLY A 21 -10.85 1.62 -0.32
N GLU A 22 -11.88 1.07 0.33
CA GLU A 22 -12.97 0.50 -0.43
C GLU A 22 -13.76 1.59 -1.13
N GLU A 23 -13.84 2.77 -0.54
CA GLU A 23 -14.52 3.86 -1.18
C GLU A 23 -13.75 4.27 -2.43
N ILE A 24 -12.41 4.36 -2.35
CA ILE A 24 -11.60 4.72 -3.50
C ILE A 24 -11.72 3.64 -4.57
N LYS A 25 -11.69 2.38 -4.15
CA LYS A 25 -11.77 1.27 -5.06
C LYS A 25 -13.08 1.34 -5.83
N GLN A 26 -14.15 1.59 -5.14
CA GLN A 26 -15.46 1.62 -5.78
C GLN A 26 -15.57 2.79 -6.77
N LYS A 27 -15.03 3.94 -6.42
CA LYS A 27 -15.15 5.10 -7.27
C LYS A 27 -14.18 5.15 -8.43
N LEU A 28 -12.96 4.73 -8.19
CA LEU A 28 -11.91 4.91 -9.19
C LEU A 28 -11.44 3.63 -9.87
N PHE A 29 -11.76 2.49 -9.31
CA PHE A 29 -11.27 1.22 -9.85
C PHE A 29 -12.41 0.23 -10.02
N PRO A 30 -13.40 0.54 -10.87
CA PRO A 30 -14.53 -0.37 -11.03
C PRO A 30 -14.12 -1.73 -11.57
N GLU A 31 -12.98 -1.81 -12.24
CA GLU A 31 -12.52 -3.08 -12.75
C GLU A 31 -12.07 -3.99 -11.62
N LEU A 32 -11.95 -3.49 -10.40
CA LEU A 32 -11.54 -4.29 -9.26
C LEU A 32 -12.73 -4.73 -8.43
N GLU A 33 -13.94 -4.59 -8.97
CA GLU A 33 -15.12 -4.91 -8.20
C GLU A 33 -15.06 -6.28 -7.59
N ASP A 34 -14.59 -7.28 -8.31
CA ASP A 34 -14.55 -8.64 -7.83
C ASP A 34 -13.25 -8.99 -7.12
N ILE A 35 -12.35 -8.04 -7.00
CA ILE A 35 -11.06 -8.27 -6.35
C ILE A 35 -11.20 -7.94 -4.88
N LYS A 36 -10.84 -8.87 -4.02
CA LYS A 36 -10.99 -8.67 -2.59
C LYS A 36 -9.68 -8.29 -1.96
N ILE A 37 -9.70 -7.21 -1.21
CA ILE A 37 -8.49 -6.64 -0.63
C ILE A 37 -8.59 -6.67 0.88
N ALA A 38 -7.55 -7.17 1.52
CA ALA A 38 -7.45 -7.11 2.98
C ALA A 38 -6.68 -5.84 3.32
N TRP A 39 -7.27 -4.97 4.11
CA TRP A 39 -6.66 -3.71 4.48
C TRP A 39 -6.06 -3.85 5.87
N LEU A 40 -4.74 -3.81 5.94
CA LEU A 40 -4.02 -4.12 7.17
C LEU A 40 -3.15 -2.96 7.60
N ALA A 41 -2.93 -2.87 8.89
CA ALA A 41 -2.03 -1.87 9.44
C ALA A 41 -0.94 -2.59 10.22
N SER A 42 0.28 -2.08 10.10
CA SER A 42 1.41 -2.60 10.84
C SER A 42 1.82 -1.58 11.87
N ASP A 43 2.14 -2.03 13.07
CA ASP A 43 2.61 -1.13 14.10
C ASP A 43 4.13 -0.98 14.07
N LYS A 44 4.80 -1.56 13.08
CA LYS A 44 6.24 -1.46 12.96
C LYS A 44 6.60 -0.66 11.72
N GLU A 45 7.71 0.05 11.81
CA GLU A 45 8.17 0.75 10.63
C GLU A 45 8.85 -0.23 9.71
N LYS A 46 8.98 0.13 8.47
CA LYS A 46 9.65 -0.70 7.49
C LYS A 46 10.54 0.15 6.63
N ARG A 47 11.73 -0.35 6.34
CA ARG A 47 12.65 0.31 5.42
C ARG A 47 13.22 -0.77 4.51
N ALA A 48 13.49 -0.41 3.29
CA ALA A 48 14.08 -1.34 2.35
C ALA A 48 15.04 -0.58 1.47
N LYS A 49 16.25 -1.08 1.37
CA LYS A 49 17.27 -0.46 0.54
C LYS A 49 17.45 1.00 0.89
N GLY A 50 17.42 1.29 2.18
CA GLY A 50 17.63 2.63 2.65
C GLY A 50 16.44 3.56 2.52
N LYS A 51 15.31 3.07 2.03
CA LYS A 51 14.16 3.91 1.87
C LYS A 51 13.06 3.53 2.83
N THR A 52 12.30 4.52 3.24
CA THR A 52 11.15 4.28 4.09
C THR A 52 10.01 3.76 3.24
N ILE A 53 9.37 2.71 3.71
CA ILE A 53 8.24 2.13 3.01
C ILE A 53 6.97 2.55 3.73
N PHE A 54 6.06 3.19 3.02
CA PHE A 54 4.84 3.69 3.64
C PHE A 54 3.72 2.66 3.60
N ALA A 55 3.64 1.91 2.54
CA ALA A 55 2.61 0.88 2.38
C ALA A 55 3.05 -0.08 1.29
N GLU A 56 2.42 -1.23 1.23
CA GLU A 56 2.72 -2.21 0.20
C GLU A 56 1.45 -2.92 -0.21
N CYS A 57 1.37 -3.31 -1.46
CA CYS A 57 0.30 -4.15 -1.97
C CYS A 57 0.93 -5.50 -2.29
N LYS A 58 0.44 -6.55 -1.66
CA LYS A 58 1.00 -7.89 -1.87
C LYS A 58 -0.07 -8.83 -2.33
N LYS A 59 0.28 -9.72 -3.25
CA LYS A 59 -0.64 -10.72 -3.73
C LYS A 59 -0.71 -11.84 -2.72
N VAL A 60 -1.88 -12.34 -2.44
CA VAL A 60 -2.03 -13.50 -1.58
C VAL A 60 -1.65 -14.72 -2.42
N ALA A 61 -0.73 -15.52 -1.92
CA ALA A 61 -0.24 -16.66 -2.67
C ALA A 61 -1.36 -17.65 -2.96
N SER A 62 -1.32 -18.24 -4.13
CA SER A 62 -2.37 -19.15 -4.52
C SER A 62 -2.46 -20.36 -3.59
N ALA A 63 -1.38 -20.68 -2.89
CA ALA A 63 -1.42 -21.79 -1.97
C ALA A 63 -2.41 -21.53 -0.83
N TYR A 64 -2.80 -20.28 -0.61
CA TYR A 64 -3.71 -19.97 0.46
C TYR A 64 -5.15 -19.70 0.01
N GLU A 65 -5.43 -19.93 -1.27
CA GLU A 65 -6.77 -19.66 -1.77
C GLU A 65 -7.84 -20.44 -1.04
N TRP A 66 -7.52 -21.62 -0.60
CA TRP A 66 -8.52 -22.46 0.04
C TRP A 66 -8.93 -21.94 1.42
N CYS A 67 -8.13 -21.09 2.03
CA CYS A 67 -8.45 -20.60 3.37
C CYS A 67 -8.48 -19.08 3.48
N CYS A 68 -8.06 -18.38 2.44
CA CYS A 68 -7.99 -16.93 2.50
C CYS A 68 -8.86 -16.35 1.40
N PRO A 69 -9.87 -15.57 1.75
CA PRO A 69 -10.79 -15.07 0.73
C PRO A 69 -10.28 -13.83 0.01
N TYR A 70 -9.10 -13.34 0.34
CA TYR A 70 -8.63 -12.11 -0.26
C TYR A 70 -7.66 -12.37 -1.38
N ASP A 71 -7.66 -11.49 -2.37
CA ASP A 71 -6.74 -11.60 -3.49
C ASP A 71 -5.46 -10.84 -3.23
N PHE A 72 -5.56 -9.72 -2.53
CA PHE A 72 -4.40 -8.91 -2.21
C PHE A 72 -4.48 -8.43 -0.78
N MET A 73 -3.32 -8.04 -0.24
CA MET A 73 -3.26 -7.41 1.05
C MET A 73 -2.60 -6.06 0.83
N ILE A 74 -3.18 -5.00 1.38
CA ILE A 74 -2.52 -3.71 1.38
C ILE A 74 -2.16 -3.44 2.83
N VAL A 75 -0.87 -3.28 3.10
CA VAL A 75 -0.37 -3.11 4.44
C VAL A 75 0.15 -1.69 4.56
N VAL A 76 -0.34 -0.96 5.56
CA VAL A 76 0.10 0.40 5.80
C VAL A 76 0.99 0.38 7.03
N TYR A 77 2.19 0.93 6.92
CA TYR A 77 3.16 0.96 8.02
C TYR A 77 2.94 2.23 8.79
N GLU A 78 2.12 2.17 9.82
CA GLU A 78 1.65 3.36 10.52
C GLU A 78 2.74 4.24 11.11
N PRO A 79 3.80 3.72 11.66
CA PRO A 79 4.83 4.64 12.16
C PRO A 79 5.45 5.48 11.05
N ASN A 80 5.47 4.96 9.84
CA ASN A 80 6.08 5.67 8.74
C ASN A 80 5.20 6.75 8.15
N ILE A 81 3.90 6.74 8.48
CA ILE A 81 3.00 7.73 7.92
C ILE A 81 2.33 8.55 9.01
N SER A 82 2.95 8.59 10.19
CA SER A 82 2.33 9.26 11.31
C SER A 82 2.09 10.74 11.05
N TYR A 83 2.84 11.34 10.16
CA TYR A 83 2.69 12.76 9.86
C TYR A 83 1.84 13.02 8.62
N PHE A 84 1.23 11.99 8.04
CA PHE A 84 0.44 12.17 6.84
C PHE A 84 -0.89 12.83 7.15
N ALA A 85 -1.30 13.73 6.28
CA ALA A 85 -2.64 14.30 6.36
C ALA A 85 -3.62 13.33 5.71
N GLN A 86 -4.88 13.57 5.90
CA GLN A 86 -5.90 12.68 5.39
C GLN A 86 -5.81 12.51 3.88
N GLU A 87 -5.58 13.58 3.15
CA GLU A 87 -5.46 13.48 1.72
C GLU A 87 -4.28 12.66 1.31
N GLN A 88 -3.20 12.73 2.09
CA GLN A 88 -2.01 11.98 1.73
C GLN A 88 -2.27 10.49 1.95
N ILE A 89 -3.06 10.16 2.96
CA ILE A 89 -3.40 8.76 3.18
C ILE A 89 -4.26 8.27 2.03
N ARG A 90 -5.19 9.09 1.56
CA ARG A 90 -6.02 8.67 0.44
C ARG A 90 -5.18 8.45 -0.81
N GLU A 91 -4.22 9.33 -1.05
CA GLU A 91 -3.36 9.17 -2.21
C GLU A 91 -2.51 7.92 -2.09
N LEU A 92 -2.04 7.62 -0.89
CA LEU A 92 -1.24 6.42 -0.67
C LEU A 92 -2.07 5.18 -0.97
N LEU A 93 -3.31 5.13 -0.48
CA LEU A 93 -4.14 3.97 -0.71
C LEU A 93 -4.52 3.83 -2.19
N GLU A 94 -4.73 4.95 -2.85
CA GLU A 94 -5.03 4.90 -4.27
C GLU A 94 -3.81 4.34 -5.00
N HIS A 95 -2.61 4.76 -4.63
CA HIS A 95 -1.40 4.27 -5.25
C HIS A 95 -1.28 2.76 -5.08
N GLU A 96 -1.58 2.28 -3.87
CA GLU A 96 -1.46 0.84 -3.64
C GLU A 96 -2.53 0.07 -4.41
N LEU A 97 -3.70 0.66 -4.62
CA LEU A 97 -4.72 -0.02 -5.39
C LEU A 97 -4.32 -0.14 -6.85
N MET A 98 -3.47 0.77 -7.35
CA MET A 98 -3.00 0.65 -8.71
C MET A 98 -2.12 -0.56 -8.91
N HIS A 99 -1.55 -1.08 -7.84
CA HIS A 99 -0.73 -2.28 -7.95
C HIS A 99 -1.60 -3.55 -8.01
N ALA A 100 -2.88 -3.46 -7.70
CA ALA A 100 -3.74 -4.63 -7.70
C ALA A 100 -4.34 -4.80 -9.09
N GLY A 101 -4.00 -5.85 -9.76
CA GLY A 101 -4.52 -6.07 -11.11
C GLY A 101 -5.84 -6.80 -11.10
N SER A 102 -6.69 -6.49 -12.05
CA SER A 102 -7.99 -7.15 -12.15
C SER A 102 -7.83 -8.61 -12.52
N ASP A 103 -6.66 -9.00 -12.99
CA ASP A 103 -6.40 -10.40 -13.31
C ASP A 103 -5.78 -11.13 -12.12
N GLY A 104 -5.71 -10.50 -10.96
CA GLY A 104 -5.16 -11.14 -9.77
C GLY A 104 -3.66 -11.05 -9.67
N LYS A 105 -3.00 -10.29 -10.52
CA LYS A 105 -1.55 -10.18 -10.49
C LYS A 105 -1.14 -8.79 -10.10
N ILE A 106 0.04 -8.69 -9.51
CA ILE A 106 0.56 -7.38 -9.12
C ILE A 106 0.95 -6.60 -10.37
N VAL A 107 0.57 -5.33 -10.40
CA VAL A 107 0.91 -4.44 -11.49
C VAL A 107 2.09 -3.61 -11.04
N PRO A 108 3.23 -3.68 -11.74
CA PRO A 108 4.40 -2.90 -11.32
C PRO A 108 4.24 -1.44 -11.72
N HIS A 109 5.11 -0.60 -11.24
CA HIS A 109 5.09 0.81 -11.62
C HIS A 109 5.44 0.91 -13.10
N ASP A 110 4.62 1.55 -13.86
CA ASP A 110 4.86 1.64 -15.29
C ASP A 110 5.49 2.95 -15.67
N VAL A 111 5.68 3.87 -14.74
CA VAL A 111 6.32 5.12 -15.07
C VAL A 111 7.53 5.32 -14.22
N GLU A 112 8.18 4.25 -13.88
CA GLU A 112 9.34 4.35 -13.06
C GLU A 112 10.35 5.27 -13.61
N GLU A 113 10.57 5.27 -14.90
CA GLU A 113 11.50 6.15 -15.45
C GLU A 113 11.05 7.54 -15.38
N PHE A 114 9.78 7.79 -15.35
CA PHE A 114 9.26 9.13 -15.31
C PHE A 114 9.26 9.66 -13.91
N SER A 115 9.62 8.87 -12.94
CA SER A 115 9.61 9.37 -11.59
C SER A 115 10.56 10.57 -11.47
N LYS A 116 11.59 10.62 -12.27
CA LYS A 116 12.50 11.74 -12.21
C LYS A 116 11.80 13.00 -12.64
N ILE A 117 10.94 12.90 -13.59
CA ILE A 117 10.23 14.06 -14.07
C ILE A 117 9.21 14.48 -13.04
N ILE A 118 8.56 13.53 -12.43
CA ILE A 118 7.60 13.85 -11.43
C ILE A 118 8.28 14.54 -10.28
N GLN A 119 9.43 14.04 -9.88
CA GLN A 119 10.16 14.68 -8.83
C GLN A 119 10.58 16.06 -9.21
N LYS A 120 10.98 16.25 -10.45
CA LYS A 120 11.43 17.53 -10.86
C LYS A 120 10.34 18.54 -10.92
N TYR A 121 9.21 18.21 -11.42
CA TYR A 121 8.16 19.15 -11.55
C TYR A 121 7.14 19.04 -10.46
N GLY A 122 7.32 18.14 -9.60
CA GLY A 122 6.53 18.10 -8.70
C GLY A 122 5.75 17.88 -8.02
N VAL A 123 5.97 17.85 -7.87
CA VAL A 123 5.05 17.68 -7.52
C VAL A 123 4.89 17.53 -6.26
N ASN A 124 4.00 17.99 -5.86
CA ASN A 124 3.68 18.03 -4.68
C ASN A 124 3.75 16.82 -4.05
N TRP A 125 3.49 15.81 -4.63
CA TRP A 125 3.45 14.68 -3.88
C TRP A 125 4.83 14.18 -3.63
N ALA A 126 5.75 14.66 -4.23
CA ALA A 126 7.07 14.35 -3.94
C ALA A 126 7.34 14.87 -2.59
N GLN A 127 6.80 16.01 -2.27
CA GLN A 127 7.03 16.53 -1.07
C GLN A 127 6.23 15.90 -0.10
N ILE A 128 5.17 15.43 -0.44
CA ILE A 128 4.36 14.81 0.38
C ILE A 128 5.06 13.65 0.80
N GLY A 129 5.67 13.05 0.01
CA GLY A 129 6.28 11.96 0.32
C GLY A 129 7.45 12.11 0.81
N ALA A 130 7.81 12.96 0.71
CA ALA A 130 8.80 13.18 1.10
C ALA A 130 9.45 12.40 0.80
N GLU A 131 9.20 12.49 0.39
CA GLU A 131 9.40 12.08 -0.04
C GLU A 131 9.03 11.47 -0.90
N PHE A 132 9.03 11.64 -1.71
CA PHE A 132 8.68 11.30 -2.62
C PHE A 132 8.91 10.13 -3.00
N ASP A 133 9.66 9.84 -2.62
CA ASP A 133 9.82 8.65 -2.87
C ASP A 133 8.77 7.90 -2.39
N LEU A 134 7.89 8.52 -1.84
CA LEU A 134 6.80 8.01 -1.43
C LEU A 134 6.34 7.04 -2.32
N PHE A 135 6.31 7.38 -3.44
CA PHE A 135 5.83 6.52 -4.35
C PHE A 135 6.92 5.93 -5.10
N GLY A 136 7.97 6.04 -4.59
CA GLY A 136 8.90 5.57 -5.20
C GLY A 136 9.84 5.36 -5.49
N GLU A 137 9.78 5.55 -5.35
CA GLU A 137 10.51 5.45 -5.70
C GLU A 137 10.97 5.14 -5.50
#